data_8b26b6efd0a252bc2dbc50345057c93f
#
_entry.id   8b26b6efd0a252bc2dbc50345057c93f
#
_cell.length_a   1.000
_cell.length_b   1.000
_cell.length_c   1.000
_cell.angle_alpha   90.00
_cell.angle_beta   90.00
_cell.angle_gamma   90.00
#
_symmetry.space_group_name_H-M   'P 1'
#
loop_
_entity.id
_entity.type
_entity.pdbx_description
1 polymer ?
#
loop_
_entity_poly.entity_id
_entity_poly.type
_entity_poly.pdbx_seq_one_letter_code
_entity_poly.pdbx_strand_id
1 'polypeptide(L)'
;MKKNISRLTYIGVTLSVLTGVFSCDKTIEEPQRVGYTPASVDEKAGAWKTYLLASAEEISVPAPTAVTSSDYVAELSALKGLASNLSQEQKEAVVYWGAGAVYRWNEIARELAARYNIPPASNADGKYPVPDAANPLADPKFPFANPPYTSRALAYLSVAQYDALVSAWNFKYKFKRSAPSKVDASIPAALPVSALPSYPSEDAVVAAASVTILKAMFPGEVPYLDAKLKEHLASRQWAGMNVTSDLTAGTNLGNAVAAKVMGRARTDGMGAANNQALTAGMIEAAKSRGIKEPWLSQEGPARPPMLPNFGAVQTWNFDRKTLEQIRPVIPYVVGSAEWQKELDELKSIQNKQTREQARIANYWADGAGSYTPPGHWHRAAANAAHEAKFSEIKMARTLALVGTAEMDAGIACWETKYYYYTPRPQQFGLKTSVGLPNFPSYTSGHSTFSAAAATVLAYIFPDQADKFNAQAQEASVSRIYGLIHYRIDCELGLKHGKVIGDYAIARGKADGSGL
;
A
#
# COMPACT_ATOMS: atom_id res chain seq x y z
N MET A 1 37.68 8.03 82.51
CA MET A 1 36.68 7.19 81.84
C MET A 1 36.15 7.94 80.63
N LYS A 2 36.64 7.63 79.44
CA LYS A 2 36.25 8.29 78.18
C LYS A 2 35.27 7.33 77.38
N LYS A 3 34.05 7.78 77.09
CA LYS A 3 33.13 7.10 76.26
C LYS A 3 33.34 7.49 74.77
N ASN A 4 33.67 6.52 73.94
CA ASN A 4 33.73 6.67 72.52
C ASN A 4 32.28 6.58 71.93
N ILE A 5 31.90 7.59 71.15
CA ILE A 5 30.70 7.62 70.40
C ILE A 5 31.09 7.34 68.94
N SER A 6 30.70 6.17 68.41
CA SER A 6 30.89 5.80 67.03
C SER A 6 29.87 6.53 66.16
N ARG A 7 30.35 7.25 65.16
CA ARG A 7 29.51 7.85 64.09
C ARG A 7 29.12 6.76 63.10
N LEU A 8 27.83 6.44 63.02
CA LEU A 8 27.26 5.68 61.87
C LEU A 8 27.05 6.65 60.71
N THR A 9 27.75 6.37 59.61
CA THR A 9 27.55 7.07 58.34
C THR A 9 26.43 6.35 57.60
N TYR A 10 25.28 6.99 57.43
CA TYR A 10 24.22 6.51 56.54
C TYR A 10 24.60 6.78 55.10
N ILE A 11 24.86 5.72 54.33
CA ILE A 11 24.96 5.77 52.86
C ILE A 11 23.54 5.65 52.34
N GLY A 12 22.96 6.76 51.89
CA GLY A 12 21.70 6.78 51.16
C GLY A 12 21.91 6.27 49.74
N VAL A 13 21.47 5.07 49.48
CA VAL A 13 21.38 4.55 48.11
C VAL A 13 20.13 5.17 47.47
N THR A 14 20.34 6.17 46.63
CA THR A 14 19.26 6.73 45.78
C THR A 14 19.00 5.76 44.65
N LEU A 15 17.92 4.97 44.77
CA LEU A 15 17.43 4.09 43.74
C LEU A 15 16.72 4.95 42.67
N SER A 16 17.45 5.34 41.63
CA SER A 16 16.84 5.97 40.43
C SER A 16 16.01 4.93 39.70
N VAL A 17 14.70 4.96 39.92
CA VAL A 17 13.75 4.20 39.09
C VAL A 17 13.72 4.88 37.71
N LEU A 18 14.50 4.37 36.77
CA LEU A 18 14.27 4.63 35.35
C LEU A 18 12.91 3.99 34.99
N THR A 19 11.86 4.78 35.02
CA THR A 19 10.63 4.45 34.31
C THR A 19 10.94 4.52 32.83
N GLY A 20 11.39 3.40 32.27
CA GLY A 20 11.41 3.22 30.83
C GLY A 20 9.98 3.41 30.33
N VAL A 21 9.76 4.50 29.60
CA VAL A 21 8.55 4.67 28.80
C VAL A 21 8.66 3.59 27.72
N PHE A 22 8.08 2.41 27.98
CA PHE A 22 7.80 1.48 26.91
C PHE A 22 6.74 2.15 26.03
N SER A 23 7.19 2.90 25.04
CA SER A 23 6.40 3.15 23.86
C SER A 23 5.99 1.77 23.36
N CYS A 24 4.70 1.48 23.35
CA CYS A 24 4.18 0.36 22.60
C CYS A 24 4.37 0.73 21.11
N ASP A 25 5.58 0.54 20.60
CA ASP A 25 5.77 0.40 19.17
C ASP A 25 4.90 -0.78 18.74
N LYS A 26 3.79 -0.50 18.11
CA LYS A 26 3.03 -1.50 17.36
C LYS A 26 3.89 -1.88 16.17
N THR A 27 4.89 -2.71 16.41
CA THR A 27 5.66 -3.33 15.35
C THR A 27 4.67 -4.12 14.52
N ILE A 28 4.53 -3.76 13.27
CA ILE A 28 3.72 -4.53 12.32
C ILE A 28 4.52 -5.80 12.07
N GLU A 29 4.17 -6.89 12.75
CA GLU A 29 4.82 -8.17 12.54
C GLU A 29 4.44 -8.70 11.15
N GLU A 30 5.39 -8.67 10.24
CA GLU A 30 5.26 -9.35 8.95
C GLU A 30 5.72 -10.80 9.11
N PRO A 31 5.00 -11.79 8.51
CA PRO A 31 5.44 -13.16 8.54
C PRO A 31 6.78 -13.30 7.82
N GLN A 32 7.71 -14.00 8.45
CA GLN A 32 8.97 -14.34 7.77
C GLN A 32 8.65 -15.21 6.55
N ARG A 33 8.99 -14.69 5.36
CA ARG A 33 8.78 -15.38 4.10
C ARG A 33 10.12 -15.81 3.53
N VAL A 34 10.15 -17.02 3.03
CA VAL A 34 11.33 -17.61 2.36
C VAL A 34 11.05 -17.73 0.87
N GLY A 35 12.13 -17.83 0.09
CA GLY A 35 12.02 -18.08 -1.35
C GLY A 35 11.34 -19.41 -1.66
N TYR A 36 10.66 -19.45 -2.77
CA TYR A 36 9.98 -20.64 -3.29
C TYR A 36 10.21 -20.78 -4.79
N THR A 37 10.00 -21.99 -5.32
CA THR A 37 9.89 -22.20 -6.75
C THR A 37 8.47 -21.89 -7.18
N PRO A 38 8.25 -20.94 -8.11
CA PRO A 38 6.91 -20.61 -8.61
C PRO A 38 6.22 -21.84 -9.22
N ALA A 39 4.90 -21.94 -9.03
CA ALA A 39 4.09 -23.01 -9.62
C ALA A 39 4.05 -22.94 -11.16
N SER A 40 4.25 -21.75 -11.73
CA SER A 40 4.34 -21.49 -13.16
C SER A 40 5.35 -20.39 -13.44
N VAL A 41 6.01 -20.41 -14.60
CA VAL A 41 6.90 -19.34 -15.06
C VAL A 41 6.16 -18.30 -15.90
N ASP A 42 4.90 -18.55 -16.22
CA ASP A 42 4.01 -17.68 -17.01
C ASP A 42 4.69 -17.14 -18.30
N GLU A 43 5.28 -18.05 -19.10
CA GLU A 43 6.12 -17.74 -20.27
C GLU A 43 5.48 -16.73 -21.23
N LYS A 44 4.15 -16.80 -21.40
CA LYS A 44 3.39 -15.91 -22.29
C LYS A 44 3.05 -14.56 -21.70
N ALA A 45 3.46 -14.27 -20.47
CA ALA A 45 3.05 -13.05 -19.77
C ALA A 45 3.61 -11.76 -20.40
N GLY A 46 4.64 -11.84 -21.23
CA GLY A 46 5.09 -10.73 -22.05
C GLY A 46 4.06 -10.22 -23.10
N ALA A 47 2.98 -10.97 -23.32
CA ALA A 47 1.86 -10.55 -24.17
C ALA A 47 0.64 -10.03 -23.37
N TRP A 48 0.72 -9.96 -22.04
CA TRP A 48 -0.38 -9.42 -21.24
C TRP A 48 -0.53 -7.92 -21.43
N LYS A 49 -1.76 -7.43 -21.29
CA LYS A 49 -2.07 -6.02 -21.50
C LYS A 49 -1.59 -5.18 -20.31
N THR A 50 -0.71 -4.25 -20.59
CA THR A 50 -0.19 -3.25 -19.66
C THR A 50 -1.22 -2.18 -19.30
N TYR A 51 -0.95 -1.41 -18.23
CA TYR A 51 -1.77 -0.26 -17.84
C TYR A 51 -1.43 1.00 -18.65
N LEU A 52 -0.15 1.30 -18.81
CA LEU A 52 0.30 2.58 -19.38
C LEU A 52 1.24 2.42 -20.58
N LEU A 53 1.92 1.30 -20.73
CA LEU A 53 2.68 1.02 -21.95
C LEU A 53 1.72 0.70 -23.10
N ALA A 54 1.99 1.23 -24.28
CA ALA A 54 1.24 0.89 -25.48
C ALA A 54 1.51 -0.55 -25.95
N SER A 55 2.70 -1.08 -25.67
CA SER A 55 3.10 -2.46 -25.90
C SER A 55 4.26 -2.85 -24.96
N ALA A 56 4.51 -4.15 -24.81
CA ALA A 56 5.65 -4.67 -24.06
C ALA A 56 7.02 -4.25 -24.64
N GLU A 57 7.08 -3.86 -25.91
CA GLU A 57 8.29 -3.42 -26.62
C GLU A 57 8.41 -1.89 -26.75
N GLU A 58 7.49 -1.12 -26.15
CA GLU A 58 7.53 0.34 -26.25
C GLU A 58 8.86 0.93 -25.76
N ILE A 59 9.44 0.32 -24.73
CA ILE A 59 10.76 0.67 -24.23
C ILE A 59 11.71 -0.43 -24.69
N SER A 60 12.66 -0.05 -25.54
CA SER A 60 13.63 -1.01 -26.11
C SER A 60 14.64 -1.46 -25.08
N VAL A 61 14.97 -2.75 -25.10
CA VAL A 61 16.07 -3.35 -24.36
C VAL A 61 17.09 -3.87 -25.37
N PRO A 62 18.38 -3.44 -25.30
CA PRO A 62 19.42 -3.94 -26.20
C PRO A 62 19.55 -5.45 -26.12
N ALA A 63 19.91 -6.09 -27.24
CA ALA A 63 20.22 -7.53 -27.20
C ALA A 63 21.45 -7.79 -26.31
N PRO A 64 21.42 -8.84 -25.47
CA PRO A 64 22.57 -9.19 -24.65
C PRO A 64 23.73 -9.72 -25.50
N THR A 65 24.97 -9.60 -25.00
CA THR A 65 26.14 -10.27 -25.60
C THR A 65 25.96 -11.78 -25.57
N ALA A 66 26.56 -12.47 -26.52
CA ALA A 66 26.52 -13.93 -26.56
C ALA A 66 27.17 -14.54 -25.30
N VAL A 67 26.62 -15.64 -24.80
CA VAL A 67 27.17 -16.34 -23.61
C VAL A 67 28.59 -16.89 -23.81
N THR A 68 29.07 -16.95 -25.06
CA THR A 68 30.43 -17.35 -25.43
C THR A 68 31.39 -16.17 -25.63
N SER A 69 30.90 -14.91 -25.50
CA SER A 69 31.75 -13.73 -25.66
C SER A 69 32.75 -13.58 -24.50
N SER A 70 33.90 -12.97 -24.77
CA SER A 70 34.90 -12.65 -23.75
C SER A 70 34.33 -11.83 -22.60
N ASP A 71 33.47 -10.87 -22.93
CA ASP A 71 32.83 -9.97 -21.95
C ASP A 71 31.91 -10.74 -21.00
N TYR A 72 31.07 -11.63 -21.53
CA TYR A 72 30.19 -12.43 -20.69
C TYR A 72 30.96 -13.44 -19.84
N VAL A 73 32.03 -14.06 -20.37
CA VAL A 73 32.93 -14.96 -19.62
C VAL A 73 33.58 -14.19 -18.46
N ALA A 74 33.99 -12.95 -18.67
CA ALA A 74 34.51 -12.10 -17.60
C ALA A 74 33.46 -11.79 -16.53
N GLU A 75 32.20 -11.51 -16.93
CA GLU A 75 31.09 -11.34 -15.99
C GLU A 75 30.78 -12.59 -15.17
N LEU A 76 30.84 -13.80 -15.78
CA LEU A 76 30.68 -15.07 -15.06
C LEU A 76 31.79 -15.29 -14.03
N SER A 77 33.03 -14.97 -14.40
CA SER A 77 34.17 -15.05 -13.47
C SER A 77 34.03 -14.11 -12.28
N ALA A 78 33.59 -12.86 -12.52
CA ALA A 78 33.30 -11.89 -11.47
C ALA A 78 32.15 -12.37 -10.56
N LEU A 79 31.06 -12.89 -11.15
CA LEU A 79 29.91 -13.40 -10.42
C LEU A 79 30.32 -14.59 -9.52
N LYS A 80 31.13 -15.50 -10.02
CA LYS A 80 31.66 -16.65 -9.24
C LYS A 80 32.41 -16.15 -8.00
N GLY A 81 33.24 -15.12 -8.14
CA GLY A 81 33.94 -14.49 -7.01
C GLY A 81 32.98 -13.91 -5.98
N LEU A 82 31.96 -13.17 -6.43
CA LEU A 82 30.96 -12.55 -5.57
C LEU A 82 30.04 -13.54 -4.84
N ALA A 83 29.68 -14.66 -5.48
CA ALA A 83 28.84 -15.71 -4.92
C ALA A 83 29.60 -16.67 -3.98
N SER A 84 30.93 -16.55 -3.89
CA SER A 84 31.76 -17.39 -3.02
C SER A 84 32.00 -16.71 -1.67
N ASN A 85 32.03 -17.50 -0.60
CA ASN A 85 32.45 -17.06 0.75
C ASN A 85 31.61 -15.89 1.30
N LEU A 86 30.30 -15.97 1.19
CA LEU A 86 29.37 -14.95 1.67
C LEU A 86 29.46 -14.74 3.19
N SER A 87 29.46 -13.48 3.63
CA SER A 87 29.26 -13.13 5.04
C SER A 87 27.87 -13.52 5.52
N GLN A 88 27.64 -13.45 6.84
CA GLN A 88 26.32 -13.75 7.41
C GLN A 88 25.27 -12.74 6.93
N GLU A 89 25.60 -11.46 6.91
CA GLU A 89 24.72 -10.39 6.44
C GLU A 89 24.34 -10.56 4.95
N GLN A 90 25.30 -10.99 4.12
CA GLN A 90 25.04 -11.29 2.71
C GLN A 90 24.09 -12.47 2.54
N LYS A 91 24.25 -13.53 3.35
CA LYS A 91 23.33 -14.68 3.35
C LYS A 91 21.92 -14.27 3.78
N GLU A 92 21.81 -13.44 4.82
CA GLU A 92 20.53 -12.92 5.28
C GLU A 92 19.84 -12.05 4.21
N ALA A 93 20.59 -11.18 3.53
CA ALA A 93 20.07 -10.39 2.42
C ALA A 93 19.62 -11.28 1.25
N VAL A 94 20.37 -12.34 0.90
CA VAL A 94 19.97 -13.31 -0.12
C VAL A 94 18.65 -13.99 0.24
N VAL A 95 18.47 -14.42 1.49
CA VAL A 95 17.23 -15.04 1.98
C VAL A 95 16.08 -14.03 1.98
N TYR A 96 16.32 -12.82 2.48
CA TYR A 96 15.30 -11.75 2.53
C TYR A 96 14.75 -11.45 1.13
N TRP A 97 15.61 -11.09 0.18
CA TRP A 97 15.21 -10.78 -1.19
C TRP A 97 14.77 -12.01 -1.99
N GLY A 98 15.18 -13.21 -1.55
CA GLY A 98 14.73 -14.48 -2.13
C GLY A 98 13.26 -14.77 -1.99
N ALA A 99 12.56 -14.11 -1.08
CA ALA A 99 11.11 -14.24 -0.92
C ALA A 99 10.29 -13.60 -2.07
N GLY A 100 10.95 -12.88 -2.98
CA GLY A 100 10.34 -12.26 -4.15
C GLY A 100 10.46 -10.73 -4.15
N ALA A 101 10.85 -10.18 -5.28
CA ALA A 101 11.06 -8.75 -5.45
C ALA A 101 9.75 -7.95 -5.24
N VAL A 102 8.68 -8.35 -5.91
CA VAL A 102 7.36 -7.69 -5.79
C VAL A 102 6.85 -7.75 -4.35
N TYR A 103 7.00 -8.90 -3.68
CA TYR A 103 6.60 -9.06 -2.29
C TYR A 103 7.33 -8.08 -1.37
N ARG A 104 8.68 -8.04 -1.44
CA ARG A 104 9.50 -7.20 -0.56
C ARG A 104 9.34 -5.70 -0.80
N TRP A 105 9.22 -5.28 -2.04
CA TRP A 105 8.98 -3.86 -2.32
C TRP A 105 7.56 -3.41 -1.92
N ASN A 106 6.56 -4.30 -1.94
CA ASN A 106 5.25 -4.02 -1.37
C ASN A 106 5.30 -3.93 0.17
N GLU A 107 6.08 -4.81 0.83
CA GLU A 107 6.32 -4.75 2.27
C GLU A 107 6.96 -3.41 2.68
N ILE A 108 8.06 -3.01 2.01
CA ILE A 108 8.70 -1.71 2.22
C ILE A 108 7.73 -0.55 2.02
N ALA A 109 6.91 -0.58 0.97
CA ALA A 109 5.93 0.47 0.70
C ALA A 109 4.88 0.59 1.82
N ARG A 110 4.41 -0.54 2.36
CA ARG A 110 3.48 -0.58 3.51
C ARG A 110 4.14 -0.07 4.79
N GLU A 111 5.41 -0.44 5.03
CA GLU A 111 6.18 0.08 6.16
C GLU A 111 6.32 1.61 6.08
N LEU A 112 6.67 2.14 4.92
CA LEU A 112 6.74 3.59 4.70
C LEU A 112 5.37 4.25 4.89
N ALA A 113 4.30 3.66 4.36
CA ALA A 113 2.95 4.17 4.59
C ALA A 113 2.61 4.23 6.09
N ALA A 114 2.93 3.19 6.86
CA ALA A 114 2.70 3.19 8.30
C ALA A 114 3.54 4.25 9.03
N ARG A 115 4.81 4.39 8.68
CA ARG A 115 5.74 5.38 9.25
C ARG A 115 5.25 6.81 9.05
N TYR A 116 4.70 7.10 7.88
CA TYR A 116 4.22 8.43 7.50
C TYR A 116 2.71 8.64 7.72
N ASN A 117 1.96 7.64 8.19
CA ASN A 117 0.56 7.80 8.54
C ASN A 117 0.40 8.46 9.93
N ILE A 118 0.96 9.64 10.06
CA ILE A 118 0.92 10.46 11.28
C ILE A 118 0.18 11.76 10.94
N PRO A 119 -1.01 12.00 11.51
CA PRO A 119 -1.73 13.25 11.28
C PRO A 119 -0.90 14.47 11.68
N PRO A 120 -0.97 15.59 10.93
CA PRO A 120 -0.32 16.83 11.33
C PRO A 120 -0.87 17.30 12.68
N ALA A 121 0.00 17.88 13.51
CA ALA A 121 -0.39 18.56 14.74
C ALA A 121 -0.61 20.05 14.46
N SER A 122 -1.49 20.70 15.22
CA SER A 122 -1.58 22.16 15.22
C SER A 122 -0.31 22.77 15.82
N ASN A 123 0.07 23.96 15.33
CA ASN A 123 1.10 24.77 15.95
C ASN A 123 0.57 25.51 17.20
N ALA A 124 1.40 26.31 17.86
CA ALA A 124 1.07 26.97 19.12
C ALA A 124 -0.12 27.98 19.02
N ASP A 125 -0.36 28.54 17.84
CA ASP A 125 -1.49 29.44 17.56
C ASP A 125 -2.77 28.69 17.11
N GLY A 126 -2.78 27.37 17.21
CA GLY A 126 -3.94 26.54 16.88
C GLY A 126 -4.17 26.31 15.39
N LYS A 127 -3.23 26.69 14.54
CA LYS A 127 -3.31 26.47 13.10
C LYS A 127 -2.60 25.18 12.70
N TYR A 128 -3.15 24.51 11.70
CA TYR A 128 -2.52 23.34 11.09
C TYR A 128 -1.60 23.77 9.95
N PRO A 129 -0.30 23.48 10.02
CA PRO A 129 0.61 23.80 8.92
C PRO A 129 0.27 22.95 7.69
N VAL A 130 0.43 23.55 6.52
CA VAL A 130 0.42 22.82 5.25
C VAL A 130 1.87 22.52 4.90
N PRO A 131 2.30 21.24 4.85
CA PRO A 131 3.65 20.89 4.47
C PRO A 131 4.01 21.44 3.09
N ASP A 132 5.21 22.01 2.95
CA ASP A 132 5.71 22.49 1.67
C ASP A 132 6.29 21.31 0.87
N ALA A 133 5.62 20.96 -0.23
CA ALA A 133 6.07 19.89 -1.12
C ALA A 133 7.43 20.20 -1.80
N ALA A 134 7.83 21.48 -1.89
CA ALA A 134 9.14 21.87 -2.40
C ALA A 134 10.26 21.71 -1.36
N ASN A 135 9.89 21.63 -0.06
CA ASN A 135 10.82 21.39 1.05
C ASN A 135 10.28 20.31 2.01
N PRO A 136 10.12 19.07 1.53
CA PRO A 136 9.49 18.00 2.32
C PRO A 136 10.25 17.64 3.60
N LEU A 137 11.53 17.92 3.68
CA LEU A 137 12.36 17.64 4.87
C LEU A 137 12.14 18.63 6.02
N ALA A 138 11.48 19.78 5.76
CA ALA A 138 11.10 20.72 6.81
C ALA A 138 10.03 20.18 7.75
N ASP A 139 9.21 19.23 7.29
CA ASP A 139 8.25 18.50 8.10
C ASP A 139 8.56 17.00 8.05
N PRO A 140 9.10 16.39 9.14
CA PRO A 140 9.47 14.97 9.17
C PRO A 140 8.26 14.02 9.03
N LYS A 141 7.02 14.53 9.16
CA LYS A 141 5.77 13.76 8.99
C LYS A 141 5.19 13.89 7.57
N PHE A 142 5.84 14.63 6.69
CA PHE A 142 5.42 14.76 5.30
C PHE A 142 6.02 13.63 4.44
N PRO A 143 5.22 13.02 3.54
CA PRO A 143 3.77 13.22 3.36
C PRO A 143 2.96 12.64 4.51
N PHE A 144 1.71 13.10 4.70
CA PHE A 144 0.76 12.40 5.55
C PHE A 144 0.15 11.22 4.75
N ALA A 145 0.63 10.00 5.03
CA ALA A 145 0.22 8.78 4.33
C ALA A 145 -1.16 8.27 4.83
N ASN A 146 -2.17 9.13 4.75
CA ASN A 146 -3.57 8.81 5.00
C ASN A 146 -4.11 7.78 3.98
N PRO A 147 -5.33 7.19 4.18
CA PRO A 147 -5.85 6.16 3.28
C PRO A 147 -5.90 6.52 1.79
N PRO A 148 -6.36 7.71 1.36
CA PRO A 148 -6.24 8.15 -0.03
C PRO A 148 -4.81 8.19 -0.56
N TYR A 149 -3.88 8.74 0.21
CA TYR A 149 -2.48 8.81 -0.19
C TYR A 149 -1.87 7.42 -0.33
N THR A 150 -2.11 6.55 0.65
CA THR A 150 -1.58 5.18 0.65
C THR A 150 -2.15 4.36 -0.51
N SER A 151 -3.47 4.44 -0.77
CA SER A 151 -4.08 3.73 -1.90
C SER A 151 -3.45 4.16 -3.23
N ARG A 152 -3.20 5.47 -3.38
CA ARG A 152 -2.52 6.02 -4.56
C ARG A 152 -1.08 5.52 -4.68
N ALA A 153 -0.30 5.58 -3.61
CA ALA A 153 1.10 5.14 -3.61
C ALA A 153 1.22 3.66 -3.98
N LEU A 154 0.38 2.79 -3.39
CA LEU A 154 0.38 1.35 -3.67
C LEU A 154 -0.13 1.03 -5.09
N ALA A 155 -1.11 1.75 -5.61
CA ALA A 155 -1.57 1.58 -6.99
C ALA A 155 -0.47 1.92 -8.00
N TYR A 156 0.19 3.08 -7.86
CA TYR A 156 1.27 3.50 -8.76
C TYR A 156 2.48 2.57 -8.67
N LEU A 157 2.85 2.12 -7.47
CA LEU A 157 3.90 1.12 -7.28
C LEU A 157 3.58 -0.17 -8.03
N SER A 158 2.39 -0.72 -7.79
CA SER A 158 1.99 -2.01 -8.36
C SER A 158 1.84 -1.96 -9.88
N VAL A 159 1.32 -0.86 -10.42
CA VAL A 159 1.23 -0.64 -11.88
C VAL A 159 2.63 -0.54 -12.50
N ALA A 160 3.56 0.19 -11.86
CA ALA A 160 4.93 0.29 -12.36
C ALA A 160 5.64 -1.07 -12.39
N GLN A 161 5.49 -1.86 -11.32
CA GLN A 161 6.03 -3.22 -11.26
C GLN A 161 5.43 -4.13 -12.33
N TYR A 162 4.11 -4.10 -12.49
CA TYR A 162 3.42 -4.95 -13.44
C TYR A 162 3.79 -4.62 -14.90
N ASP A 163 3.69 -3.36 -15.30
CA ASP A 163 4.02 -2.94 -16.68
C ASP A 163 5.49 -3.22 -17.00
N ALA A 164 6.39 -2.98 -16.04
CA ALA A 164 7.82 -3.26 -16.21
C ALA A 164 8.10 -4.76 -16.34
N LEU A 165 7.40 -5.61 -15.56
CA LEU A 165 7.54 -7.06 -15.66
C LEU A 165 6.94 -7.62 -16.95
N VAL A 166 5.82 -7.11 -17.45
CA VAL A 166 5.29 -7.50 -18.78
C VAL A 166 6.34 -7.25 -19.86
N SER A 167 6.97 -6.07 -19.86
CA SER A 167 8.05 -5.76 -20.79
C SER A 167 9.27 -6.67 -20.58
N ALA A 168 9.67 -6.89 -19.32
CA ALA A 168 10.80 -7.80 -19.01
C ALA A 168 10.54 -9.23 -19.49
N TRP A 169 9.33 -9.78 -19.30
CA TRP A 169 8.94 -11.10 -19.77
C TRP A 169 9.03 -11.22 -21.30
N ASN A 170 8.55 -10.19 -22.02
CA ASN A 170 8.70 -10.15 -23.48
C ASN A 170 10.17 -10.28 -23.91
N PHE A 171 11.07 -9.50 -23.34
CA PHE A 171 12.47 -9.54 -23.69
C PHE A 171 13.20 -10.79 -23.19
N LYS A 172 12.85 -11.32 -22.01
CA LYS A 172 13.39 -12.59 -21.51
C LYS A 172 13.18 -13.72 -22.51
N TYR A 173 11.97 -13.87 -23.02
CA TYR A 173 11.63 -14.94 -23.96
C TYR A 173 12.00 -14.63 -25.41
N LYS A 174 12.23 -13.36 -25.75
CA LYS A 174 12.83 -12.94 -27.01
C LYS A 174 14.32 -13.30 -27.10
N PHE A 175 15.09 -13.02 -26.05
CA PHE A 175 16.53 -13.23 -26.03
C PHE A 175 16.96 -14.61 -25.49
N LYS A 176 16.20 -15.20 -24.59
CA LYS A 176 16.40 -16.54 -24.01
C LYS A 176 17.79 -16.77 -23.41
N ARG A 177 18.42 -15.75 -22.81
CA ARG A 177 19.73 -15.87 -22.16
C ARG A 177 19.63 -16.82 -20.99
N SER A 178 20.46 -17.89 -20.99
CA SER A 178 20.46 -18.87 -19.91
C SER A 178 20.96 -18.26 -18.60
N ALA A 179 20.41 -18.73 -17.46
CA ALA A 179 20.90 -18.34 -16.14
C ALA A 179 22.40 -18.66 -15.99
N PRO A 180 23.18 -17.81 -15.28
CA PRO A 180 24.63 -17.98 -15.14
C PRO A 180 25.05 -19.36 -14.67
N SER A 181 24.40 -19.95 -13.67
CA SER A 181 24.70 -21.30 -13.16
C SER A 181 24.35 -22.43 -14.14
N LYS A 182 23.55 -22.17 -15.18
CA LYS A 182 23.31 -23.11 -16.29
C LYS A 182 24.39 -23.03 -17.36
N VAL A 183 25.10 -21.89 -17.45
CA VAL A 183 26.23 -21.70 -18.38
C VAL A 183 27.52 -22.17 -17.74
N ASP A 184 27.74 -21.86 -16.47
CA ASP A 184 28.90 -22.34 -15.67
C ASP A 184 28.39 -22.94 -14.35
N ALA A 185 28.36 -24.26 -14.29
CA ALA A 185 27.93 -25.03 -13.12
C ALA A 185 28.83 -24.85 -11.88
N SER A 186 30.00 -24.22 -12.02
CA SER A 186 30.89 -23.91 -10.90
C SER A 186 30.52 -22.64 -10.13
N ILE A 187 29.54 -21.89 -10.60
CA ILE A 187 29.00 -20.72 -9.87
C ILE A 187 28.10 -21.22 -8.72
N PRO A 188 28.39 -20.86 -7.45
CA PRO A 188 27.55 -21.23 -6.32
C PRO A 188 26.15 -20.64 -6.48
N ALA A 189 25.11 -21.47 -6.29
CA ALA A 189 23.72 -21.03 -6.26
C ALA A 189 23.20 -21.05 -4.82
N ALA A 190 23.06 -19.89 -4.19
CA ALA A 190 22.57 -19.78 -2.82
C ALA A 190 21.01 -19.83 -2.74
N LEU A 191 20.34 -19.79 -3.88
CA LEU A 191 18.90 -19.97 -4.05
C LEU A 191 18.62 -21.03 -5.13
N PRO A 192 17.41 -21.61 -5.20
CA PRO A 192 17.05 -22.50 -6.29
C PRO A 192 17.28 -21.85 -7.66
N VAL A 193 17.93 -22.58 -8.56
CA VAL A 193 18.24 -22.07 -9.90
C VAL A 193 16.94 -21.76 -10.65
N SER A 194 16.81 -20.50 -11.06
CA SER A 194 15.62 -20.03 -11.77
C SER A 194 15.41 -20.77 -13.10
N ALA A 195 14.16 -21.11 -13.40
CA ALA A 195 13.76 -21.60 -14.70
C ALA A 195 13.66 -20.49 -15.77
N LEU A 196 13.62 -19.23 -15.35
CA LEU A 196 13.52 -18.06 -16.23
C LEU A 196 14.83 -17.79 -16.96
N PRO A 197 14.80 -17.20 -18.17
CA PRO A 197 15.96 -16.55 -18.76
C PRO A 197 16.45 -15.41 -17.86
N SER A 198 17.77 -15.19 -17.76
CA SER A 198 18.34 -14.22 -16.81
C SER A 198 18.22 -12.77 -17.27
N TYR A 199 18.07 -12.51 -18.57
CA TYR A 199 18.17 -11.17 -19.16
C TYR A 199 16.86 -10.68 -19.76
N PRO A 200 16.43 -9.45 -19.46
CA PRO A 200 16.90 -8.59 -18.35
C PRO A 200 16.49 -9.18 -16.99
N SER A 201 17.21 -8.84 -15.91
CA SER A 201 16.87 -9.30 -14.56
C SER A 201 15.52 -8.76 -14.10
N GLU A 202 14.57 -9.66 -13.75
CA GLU A 202 13.26 -9.29 -13.20
C GLU A 202 13.37 -8.58 -11.86
N ASP A 203 14.31 -9.04 -11.01
CA ASP A 203 14.57 -8.40 -9.71
C ASP A 203 15.01 -6.94 -9.88
N ALA A 204 15.94 -6.70 -10.82
CA ALA A 204 16.41 -5.34 -11.10
C ALA A 204 15.32 -4.44 -11.71
N VAL A 205 14.47 -5.00 -12.56
CA VAL A 205 13.30 -4.32 -13.15
C VAL A 205 12.35 -3.85 -12.03
N VAL A 206 11.97 -4.76 -11.14
CA VAL A 206 11.06 -4.46 -10.02
C VAL A 206 11.70 -3.48 -9.05
N ALA A 207 12.97 -3.69 -8.68
CA ALA A 207 13.68 -2.82 -7.75
C ALA A 207 13.76 -1.37 -8.26
N ALA A 208 14.18 -1.18 -9.50
CA ALA A 208 14.32 0.15 -10.10
C ALA A 208 12.97 0.87 -10.26
N ALA A 209 11.96 0.15 -10.72
CA ALA A 209 10.60 0.69 -10.82
C ALA A 209 10.07 1.10 -9.45
N SER A 210 10.22 0.24 -8.44
CA SER A 210 9.75 0.49 -7.07
C SER A 210 10.42 1.70 -6.44
N VAL A 211 11.75 1.77 -6.51
CA VAL A 211 12.52 2.88 -5.91
C VAL A 211 12.16 4.21 -6.55
N THR A 212 11.98 4.25 -7.87
CA THR A 212 11.58 5.47 -8.57
C THR A 212 10.23 5.98 -8.09
N ILE A 213 9.23 5.10 -7.93
CA ILE A 213 7.90 5.47 -7.41
C ILE A 213 7.98 5.88 -5.93
N LEU A 214 8.64 5.07 -5.10
CA LEU A 214 8.68 5.30 -3.66
C LEU A 214 9.45 6.57 -3.28
N LYS A 215 10.52 6.93 -3.99
CA LYS A 215 11.23 8.20 -3.80
C LYS A 215 10.34 9.41 -4.08
N ALA A 216 9.46 9.32 -5.07
CA ALA A 216 8.51 10.38 -5.37
C ALA A 216 7.38 10.46 -4.33
N MET A 217 6.97 9.31 -3.78
CA MET A 217 5.91 9.26 -2.76
C MET A 217 6.43 9.59 -1.35
N PHE A 218 7.69 9.23 -1.04
CA PHE A 218 8.31 9.42 0.27
C PHE A 218 9.69 10.08 0.11
N PRO A 219 9.76 11.36 -0.23
CA PRO A 219 11.02 12.03 -0.56
C PRO A 219 12.02 12.10 0.60
N GLY A 220 11.56 12.00 1.85
CA GLY A 220 12.42 11.90 3.04
C GLY A 220 13.20 10.58 3.13
N GLU A 221 12.78 9.54 2.39
CA GLU A 221 13.35 8.19 2.47
C GLU A 221 14.35 7.87 1.34
N VAL A 222 14.76 8.85 0.55
CA VAL A 222 15.67 8.64 -0.58
C VAL A 222 16.95 7.87 -0.19
N PRO A 223 17.66 8.20 0.90
CA PRO A 223 18.86 7.44 1.29
C PRO A 223 18.57 5.97 1.66
N TYR A 224 17.46 5.73 2.37
CA TYR A 224 17.02 4.38 2.72
C TYR A 224 16.68 3.55 1.48
N LEU A 225 15.92 4.12 0.57
CA LEU A 225 15.51 3.46 -0.68
C LEU A 225 16.69 3.16 -1.59
N ASP A 226 17.68 4.07 -1.67
CA ASP A 226 18.92 3.83 -2.42
C ASP A 226 19.75 2.68 -1.81
N ALA A 227 19.84 2.62 -0.49
CA ALA A 227 20.52 1.53 0.20
C ALA A 227 19.82 0.19 -0.06
N LYS A 228 18.48 0.14 -0.01
CA LYS A 228 17.69 -1.06 -0.30
C LYS A 228 17.80 -1.51 -1.75
N LEU A 229 17.84 -0.58 -2.71
CA LEU A 229 18.11 -0.89 -4.12
C LEU A 229 19.46 -1.57 -4.28
N LYS A 230 20.51 -0.97 -3.72
CA LYS A 230 21.88 -1.50 -3.80
C LYS A 230 21.97 -2.89 -3.17
N GLU A 231 21.38 -3.09 -1.99
CA GLU A 231 21.34 -4.37 -1.29
C GLU A 231 20.62 -5.44 -2.13
N HIS A 232 19.45 -5.10 -2.70
CA HIS A 232 18.68 -6.02 -3.53
C HIS A 232 19.48 -6.48 -4.75
N LEU A 233 20.05 -5.55 -5.55
CA LEU A 233 20.83 -5.88 -6.73
C LEU A 233 22.06 -6.74 -6.38
N ALA A 234 22.79 -6.38 -5.32
CA ALA A 234 23.94 -7.14 -4.85
C ALA A 234 23.54 -8.56 -4.40
N SER A 235 22.39 -8.70 -3.74
CA SER A 235 21.88 -10.00 -3.29
C SER A 235 21.66 -10.99 -4.45
N ARG A 236 21.33 -10.50 -5.66
CA ARG A 236 21.18 -11.35 -6.85
C ARG A 236 22.51 -11.86 -7.37
N GLN A 237 23.56 -11.05 -7.23
CA GLN A 237 24.93 -11.49 -7.54
C GLN A 237 25.45 -12.46 -6.48
N TRP A 238 25.25 -12.18 -5.21
CA TRP A 238 25.62 -13.10 -4.12
C TRP A 238 24.90 -14.45 -4.23
N ALA A 239 23.66 -14.44 -4.73
CA ALA A 239 22.91 -15.67 -4.98
C ALA A 239 23.34 -16.42 -6.25
N GLY A 240 24.26 -15.89 -7.06
CA GLY A 240 24.68 -16.49 -8.33
C GLY A 240 23.63 -16.43 -9.44
N MET A 241 22.63 -15.53 -9.33
CA MET A 241 21.46 -15.50 -10.22
C MET A 241 21.66 -14.63 -11.45
N ASN A 242 22.32 -13.49 -11.31
CA ASN A 242 22.44 -12.49 -12.39
C ASN A 242 23.85 -11.94 -12.50
N VAL A 243 24.34 -11.78 -13.72
CA VAL A 243 25.57 -11.02 -14.02
C VAL A 243 25.24 -9.51 -14.08
N THR A 244 26.28 -8.68 -14.12
CA THR A 244 26.13 -7.21 -14.11
C THR A 244 25.29 -6.71 -15.29
N SER A 245 25.47 -7.26 -16.49
CA SER A 245 24.69 -6.84 -17.66
C SER A 245 23.20 -7.19 -17.55
N ASP A 246 22.81 -8.30 -16.88
CA ASP A 246 21.42 -8.63 -16.58
C ASP A 246 20.78 -7.56 -15.69
N LEU A 247 21.49 -7.18 -14.62
CA LEU A 247 21.03 -6.18 -13.65
C LEU A 247 20.95 -4.78 -14.27
N THR A 248 21.94 -4.40 -15.07
CA THR A 248 21.96 -3.10 -15.74
C THR A 248 20.78 -2.95 -16.69
N ALA A 249 20.52 -3.96 -17.53
CA ALA A 249 19.41 -3.95 -18.46
C ALA A 249 18.06 -3.88 -17.72
N GLY A 250 17.92 -4.65 -16.63
CA GLY A 250 16.73 -4.63 -15.79
C GLY A 250 16.51 -3.27 -15.13
N THR A 251 17.56 -2.68 -14.55
CA THR A 251 17.49 -1.36 -13.91
C THR A 251 17.08 -0.26 -14.90
N ASN A 252 17.66 -0.26 -16.10
CA ASN A 252 17.33 0.71 -17.14
C ASN A 252 15.86 0.60 -17.57
N LEU A 253 15.37 -0.63 -17.80
CA LEU A 253 13.98 -0.88 -18.15
C LEU A 253 13.03 -0.44 -17.04
N GLY A 254 13.30 -0.85 -15.79
CA GLY A 254 12.46 -0.48 -14.64
C GLY A 254 12.35 1.03 -14.45
N ASN A 255 13.46 1.77 -14.55
CA ASN A 255 13.49 3.22 -14.46
C ASN A 255 12.68 3.88 -15.60
N ALA A 256 12.82 3.40 -16.83
CA ALA A 256 12.12 3.98 -17.98
C ALA A 256 10.60 3.77 -17.89
N VAL A 257 10.15 2.58 -17.46
CA VAL A 257 8.72 2.32 -17.23
C VAL A 257 8.19 3.19 -16.09
N ALA A 258 8.91 3.25 -14.97
CA ALA A 258 8.50 4.08 -13.84
C ALA A 258 8.41 5.57 -14.19
N ALA A 259 9.30 6.08 -15.04
CA ALA A 259 9.22 7.46 -15.52
C ALA A 259 7.91 7.74 -16.27
N LYS A 260 7.43 6.79 -17.09
CA LYS A 260 6.13 6.88 -17.76
C LYS A 260 4.96 6.86 -16.79
N VAL A 261 5.01 5.96 -15.81
CA VAL A 261 4.02 5.87 -14.73
C VAL A 261 3.96 7.17 -13.92
N MET A 262 5.11 7.77 -13.62
CA MET A 262 5.20 9.08 -12.97
C MET A 262 4.66 10.23 -13.84
N GLY A 263 4.69 10.09 -15.16
CA GLY A 263 4.03 11.04 -16.08
C GLY A 263 2.53 11.16 -15.77
N ARG A 264 1.83 10.02 -15.61
CA ARG A 264 0.43 10.01 -15.20
C ARG A 264 0.24 10.57 -13.77
N ALA A 265 1.10 10.19 -12.84
CA ALA A 265 0.99 10.62 -11.44
C ALA A 265 1.09 12.16 -11.26
N ARG A 266 1.79 12.86 -12.15
CA ARG A 266 1.90 14.33 -12.14
C ARG A 266 0.63 15.02 -12.63
N THR A 267 -0.23 14.35 -13.37
CA THR A 267 -1.41 14.92 -14.04
C THR A 267 -2.74 14.29 -13.61
N ASP A 268 -2.71 13.37 -12.64
CA ASP A 268 -3.91 12.66 -12.17
C ASP A 268 -4.86 13.51 -11.31
N GLY A 269 -4.49 14.73 -10.96
CA GLY A 269 -5.29 15.63 -10.14
C GLY A 269 -4.98 15.60 -8.64
N MET A 270 -4.06 14.74 -8.18
CA MET A 270 -3.71 14.66 -6.75
C MET A 270 -3.17 15.98 -6.19
N GLY A 271 -2.46 16.78 -6.99
CA GLY A 271 -1.95 18.09 -6.58
C GLY A 271 -3.04 19.06 -6.09
N ALA A 272 -4.28 18.90 -6.58
CA ALA A 272 -5.43 19.72 -6.19
C ALA A 272 -6.36 19.01 -5.17
N ALA A 273 -6.01 17.81 -4.69
CA ALA A 273 -6.89 17.02 -3.83
C ALA A 273 -7.16 17.67 -2.47
N ASN A 274 -6.22 18.46 -1.93
CA ASN A 274 -6.37 19.17 -0.66
C ASN A 274 -6.84 20.62 -0.80
N ASN A 275 -7.59 20.96 -1.85
CA ASN A 275 -8.09 22.32 -2.08
C ASN A 275 -9.20 22.67 -1.08
N GLN A 276 -8.84 23.30 0.04
CA GLN A 276 -9.75 23.70 1.12
C GLN A 276 -10.73 24.81 0.71
N ALA A 277 -10.43 25.59 -0.31
CA ALA A 277 -11.30 26.67 -0.78
C ALA A 277 -12.65 26.15 -1.33
N LEU A 278 -12.72 24.89 -1.73
CA LEU A 278 -13.95 24.27 -2.23
C LEU A 278 -14.94 23.89 -1.12
N THR A 279 -14.47 23.82 0.13
CA THR A 279 -15.23 23.25 1.26
C THR A 279 -16.54 23.97 1.52
N ALA A 280 -16.53 25.30 1.53
CA ALA A 280 -17.74 26.10 1.77
C ALA A 280 -18.81 25.83 0.70
N GLY A 281 -18.43 25.80 -0.58
CA GLY A 281 -19.34 25.47 -1.68
C GLY A 281 -19.89 24.04 -1.59
N MET A 282 -19.08 23.08 -1.16
CA MET A 282 -19.52 21.69 -0.95
C MET A 282 -20.56 21.58 0.16
N ILE A 283 -20.39 22.33 1.26
CA ILE A 283 -21.35 22.37 2.36
C ILE A 283 -22.69 22.93 1.89
N GLU A 284 -22.70 24.07 1.19
CA GLU A 284 -23.94 24.67 0.68
C GLU A 284 -24.63 23.76 -0.36
N ALA A 285 -23.86 23.12 -1.22
CA ALA A 285 -24.39 22.14 -2.16
C ALA A 285 -24.98 20.90 -1.45
N ALA A 286 -24.38 20.43 -0.36
CA ALA A 286 -24.94 19.34 0.45
C ALA A 286 -26.26 19.75 1.12
N LYS A 287 -26.35 20.96 1.68
CA LYS A 287 -27.60 21.52 2.22
C LYS A 287 -28.71 21.59 1.18
N SER A 288 -28.40 22.03 -0.04
CA SER A 288 -29.38 22.08 -1.14
C SER A 288 -29.89 20.69 -1.57
N ARG A 289 -29.12 19.62 -1.29
CA ARG A 289 -29.53 18.23 -1.49
C ARG A 289 -30.32 17.64 -0.32
N GLY A 290 -30.62 18.43 0.72
CA GLY A 290 -31.41 18.00 1.88
C GLY A 290 -30.60 17.54 3.09
N ILE A 291 -29.27 17.68 3.09
CA ILE A 291 -28.46 17.42 4.28
C ILE A 291 -28.61 18.59 5.26
N LYS A 292 -29.39 18.38 6.32
CA LYS A 292 -29.72 19.43 7.29
C LYS A 292 -28.55 19.82 8.18
N GLU A 293 -27.73 18.83 8.57
CA GLU A 293 -26.58 18.99 9.47
C GLU A 293 -25.31 18.46 8.81
N PRO A 294 -24.58 19.29 8.05
CA PRO A 294 -23.31 18.90 7.46
C PRO A 294 -22.28 18.50 8.52
N TRP A 295 -21.30 17.68 8.11
CA TRP A 295 -20.20 17.28 8.97
C TRP A 295 -19.39 18.50 9.44
N LEU A 296 -18.97 18.45 10.71
CA LEU A 296 -18.08 19.40 11.35
C LEU A 296 -16.93 18.63 12.03
N SER A 297 -15.72 19.19 11.99
CA SER A 297 -14.60 18.63 12.76
C SER A 297 -14.92 18.66 14.26
N GLN A 298 -14.72 17.55 14.94
CA GLN A 298 -14.91 17.41 16.38
C GLN A 298 -13.57 17.49 17.13
N GLU A 299 -12.49 17.87 16.45
CA GLU A 299 -11.17 18.06 17.05
C GLU A 299 -11.03 19.48 17.61
N GLY A 300 -10.23 19.64 18.64
CA GLY A 300 -9.92 20.95 19.21
C GLY A 300 -8.39 21.21 19.17
N PRO A 301 -7.92 22.15 18.35
CA PRO A 301 -8.64 23.00 17.40
C PRO A 301 -9.21 22.21 16.20
N ALA A 302 -10.21 22.78 15.54
CA ALA A 302 -10.84 22.14 14.38
C ALA A 302 -9.85 21.99 13.22
N ARG A 303 -9.54 20.76 12.86
CA ARG A 303 -8.66 20.45 11.73
C ARG A 303 -9.43 20.59 10.41
N PRO A 304 -8.84 21.19 9.35
CA PRO A 304 -9.44 21.23 8.02
C PRO A 304 -9.78 19.81 7.51
N PRO A 305 -10.88 19.63 6.78
CA PRO A 305 -11.28 18.33 6.26
C PRO A 305 -10.22 17.72 5.35
N MET A 306 -10.00 16.42 5.48
CA MET A 306 -8.96 15.69 4.77
C MET A 306 -9.29 15.55 3.29
N LEU A 307 -8.44 16.11 2.41
CA LEU A 307 -8.45 15.92 0.97
C LEU A 307 -9.84 16.11 0.33
N PRO A 308 -10.51 17.26 0.51
CA PRO A 308 -11.90 17.43 0.09
C PRO A 308 -12.13 17.24 -1.42
N ASN A 309 -11.09 17.38 -2.23
CA ASN A 309 -11.17 17.23 -3.67
C ASN A 309 -10.52 15.93 -4.20
N PHE A 310 -10.23 14.95 -3.34
CA PHE A 310 -9.68 13.67 -3.81
C PHE A 310 -10.61 12.91 -4.76
N GLY A 311 -11.93 13.10 -4.63
CA GLY A 311 -12.91 12.57 -5.57
C GLY A 311 -12.78 13.08 -7.02
N ALA A 312 -11.96 14.11 -7.27
CA ALA A 312 -11.64 14.61 -8.62
C ALA A 312 -10.38 13.97 -9.24
N VAL A 313 -9.67 13.13 -8.50
CA VAL A 313 -8.49 12.41 -9.00
C VAL A 313 -8.91 11.39 -10.06
N GLN A 314 -8.04 11.17 -11.04
CA GLN A 314 -8.27 10.26 -12.16
C GLN A 314 -8.29 8.79 -11.72
N THR A 315 -9.40 8.09 -11.98
CA THR A 315 -9.55 6.65 -11.77
C THR A 315 -8.73 5.82 -12.77
N TRP A 316 -8.53 4.53 -12.47
CA TRP A 316 -7.80 3.58 -13.32
C TRP A 316 -8.71 2.76 -14.22
N ASN A 317 -9.87 2.35 -13.72
CA ASN A 317 -10.69 1.31 -14.35
C ASN A 317 -11.98 1.85 -14.96
N PHE A 318 -12.35 3.11 -14.72
CA PHE A 318 -13.55 3.75 -15.27
C PHE A 318 -13.37 5.27 -15.35
N ASP A 319 -14.25 5.95 -16.06
CA ASP A 319 -14.21 7.40 -16.27
C ASP A 319 -15.04 8.20 -15.25
N ARG A 320 -14.95 9.52 -15.31
CA ARG A 320 -15.69 10.45 -14.45
C ARG A 320 -17.20 10.26 -14.53
N LYS A 321 -17.75 10.01 -15.71
CA LYS A 321 -19.18 9.80 -15.92
C LYS A 321 -19.66 8.55 -15.18
N THR A 322 -18.92 7.48 -15.29
CA THR A 322 -19.18 6.24 -14.57
C THR A 322 -19.09 6.45 -13.05
N LEU A 323 -18.08 7.18 -12.56
CA LEU A 323 -17.93 7.53 -11.15
C LEU A 323 -19.21 8.18 -10.59
N GLU A 324 -19.79 9.13 -11.32
CA GLU A 324 -21.01 9.82 -10.92
C GLU A 324 -22.26 8.91 -10.96
N GLN A 325 -22.29 7.97 -11.90
CA GLN A 325 -23.40 7.00 -12.04
C GLN A 325 -23.43 5.96 -10.93
N ILE A 326 -22.25 5.53 -10.45
CA ILE A 326 -22.14 4.51 -9.39
C ILE A 326 -22.22 5.10 -7.99
N ARG A 327 -22.30 6.44 -7.85
CA ARG A 327 -22.45 7.09 -6.55
C ARG A 327 -23.68 6.52 -5.83
N PRO A 328 -23.55 6.06 -4.58
CA PRO A 328 -24.67 5.56 -3.80
C PRO A 328 -25.75 6.62 -3.60
N VAL A 329 -26.99 6.14 -3.38
CA VAL A 329 -28.16 7.02 -3.10
C VAL A 329 -27.95 7.86 -1.86
N ILE A 330 -28.76 8.93 -1.70
CA ILE A 330 -28.72 9.79 -0.51
C ILE A 330 -28.93 8.98 0.78
N PRO A 331 -28.10 9.18 1.83
CA PRO A 331 -28.28 8.51 3.12
C PRO A 331 -29.51 9.04 3.87
N TYR A 332 -29.88 8.37 4.97
CA TYR A 332 -30.97 8.81 5.82
C TYR A 332 -30.74 10.21 6.37
N VAL A 333 -31.78 11.05 6.29
CA VAL A 333 -31.73 12.45 6.74
C VAL A 333 -31.78 12.50 8.27
N VAL A 334 -30.93 13.32 8.88
CA VAL A 334 -30.92 13.56 10.33
C VAL A 334 -32.33 13.92 10.82
N GLY A 335 -32.80 13.21 11.85
CA GLY A 335 -34.15 13.35 12.43
C GLY A 335 -35.21 12.49 11.74
N SER A 336 -34.89 11.72 10.67
CA SER A 336 -35.83 10.71 10.16
C SER A 336 -35.91 9.50 11.10
N ALA A 337 -36.96 8.70 10.98
CA ALA A 337 -37.15 7.50 11.79
C ALA A 337 -36.03 6.47 11.54
N GLU A 338 -35.61 6.32 10.29
CA GLU A 338 -34.55 5.42 9.88
C GLU A 338 -33.20 5.87 10.47
N TRP A 339 -32.86 7.15 10.39
CA TRP A 339 -31.66 7.70 11.00
C TRP A 339 -31.68 7.53 12.52
N GLN A 340 -32.81 7.79 13.18
CA GLN A 340 -32.95 7.64 14.62
C GLN A 340 -32.73 6.18 15.06
N LYS A 341 -33.25 5.22 14.29
CA LYS A 341 -33.03 3.79 14.55
C LYS A 341 -31.54 3.43 14.53
N GLU A 342 -30.78 3.94 13.55
CA GLU A 342 -29.33 3.68 13.47
C GLU A 342 -28.55 4.39 14.60
N LEU A 343 -28.97 5.60 14.98
CA LEU A 343 -28.37 6.29 16.12
C LEU A 343 -28.61 5.53 17.43
N ASP A 344 -29.82 4.97 17.62
CA ASP A 344 -30.15 4.19 18.82
C ASP A 344 -29.42 2.84 18.85
N GLU A 345 -29.17 2.22 17.70
CA GLU A 345 -28.29 1.08 17.58
C GLU A 345 -26.88 1.41 18.10
N LEU A 346 -26.28 2.52 17.64
CA LEU A 346 -24.95 2.95 18.08
C LEU A 346 -24.92 3.29 19.57
N LYS A 347 -25.95 3.94 20.13
CA LYS A 347 -26.10 4.18 21.57
C LYS A 347 -26.16 2.86 22.36
N SER A 348 -26.88 1.88 21.84
CA SER A 348 -26.96 0.55 22.46
C SER A 348 -25.61 -0.13 22.49
N ILE A 349 -24.86 -0.07 21.38
CA ILE A 349 -23.49 -0.62 21.31
C ILE A 349 -22.59 0.12 22.29
N GLN A 350 -22.61 1.44 22.33
CA GLN A 350 -21.78 2.22 23.27
C GLN A 350 -22.00 1.80 24.72
N ASN A 351 -23.26 1.53 25.10
CA ASN A 351 -23.63 1.14 26.47
C ASN A 351 -23.35 -0.32 26.81
N LYS A 352 -23.29 -1.20 25.80
CA LYS A 352 -23.24 -2.66 25.98
C LYS A 352 -22.18 -3.34 25.11
N GLN A 353 -21.12 -2.60 24.72
CA GLN A 353 -20.08 -3.14 23.87
C GLN A 353 -19.43 -4.38 24.47
N THR A 354 -19.40 -5.46 23.73
CA THR A 354 -18.71 -6.69 24.14
C THR A 354 -17.21 -6.59 23.89
N ARG A 355 -16.43 -7.44 24.58
CA ARG A 355 -14.97 -7.53 24.34
C ARG A 355 -14.64 -7.89 22.90
N GLU A 356 -15.45 -8.77 22.27
CA GLU A 356 -15.26 -9.17 20.88
C GLU A 356 -15.54 -8.02 19.91
N GLN A 357 -16.58 -7.24 20.13
CA GLN A 357 -16.83 -6.02 19.32
C GLN A 357 -15.68 -5.01 19.45
N ALA A 358 -15.15 -4.82 20.66
CA ALA A 358 -14.01 -3.96 20.89
C ALA A 358 -12.74 -4.51 20.20
N ARG A 359 -12.50 -5.84 20.24
CA ARG A 359 -11.38 -6.49 19.54
C ARG A 359 -11.48 -6.27 18.03
N ILE A 360 -12.64 -6.52 17.44
CA ILE A 360 -12.89 -6.33 16.00
C ILE A 360 -12.70 -4.85 15.61
N ALA A 361 -13.26 -3.91 16.41
CA ALA A 361 -13.09 -2.47 16.15
C ALA A 361 -11.63 -2.04 16.14
N ASN A 362 -10.82 -2.53 17.07
CA ASN A 362 -9.38 -2.22 17.17
C ASN A 362 -8.54 -2.93 16.12
N TYR A 363 -8.83 -4.19 15.79
CA TYR A 363 -8.11 -4.93 14.76
C TYR A 363 -8.18 -4.23 13.40
N TRP A 364 -9.39 -3.79 13.00
CA TRP A 364 -9.64 -3.06 11.76
C TRP A 364 -9.52 -1.52 11.92
N ALA A 365 -8.91 -1.04 13.01
CA ALA A 365 -8.80 0.41 13.17
C ALA A 365 -8.00 1.07 12.05
N ASP A 366 -6.92 0.42 11.64
CA ASP A 366 -6.02 0.88 10.57
C ASP A 366 -5.74 2.40 10.63
N GLY A 367 -5.58 2.90 11.87
CA GLY A 367 -5.43 4.31 12.19
C GLY A 367 -4.00 4.81 12.06
N ALA A 368 -3.69 5.91 12.77
CA ALA A 368 -2.35 6.51 12.78
C ALA A 368 -1.27 5.48 13.15
N GLY A 369 -0.15 5.51 12.43
CA GLY A 369 0.95 4.57 12.61
C GLY A 369 0.73 3.19 11.98
N SER A 370 -0.39 2.95 11.30
CA SER A 370 -0.63 1.75 10.49
C SER A 370 -0.50 2.07 8.99
N TYR A 371 -0.42 1.02 8.19
CA TYR A 371 -0.40 1.15 6.72
C TYR A 371 -1.78 1.41 6.11
N THR A 372 -2.79 1.78 6.90
CA THR A 372 -4.17 2.10 6.50
C THR A 372 -4.93 0.91 5.87
N PRO A 373 -6.25 0.98 5.64
CA PRO A 373 -7.00 -0.12 5.01
C PRO A 373 -6.41 -0.60 3.66
N PRO A 374 -6.00 0.26 2.72
CA PRO A 374 -5.34 -0.19 1.50
C PRO A 374 -4.09 -1.06 1.73
N GLY A 375 -3.22 -0.68 2.65
CA GLY A 375 -2.04 -1.48 2.98
C GLY A 375 -2.39 -2.81 3.63
N HIS A 376 -3.45 -2.87 4.43
CA HIS A 376 -3.97 -4.11 5.02
C HIS A 376 -4.36 -5.12 3.92
N TRP A 377 -5.10 -4.67 2.91
CA TRP A 377 -5.52 -5.53 1.80
C TRP A 377 -4.38 -5.88 0.85
N HIS A 378 -3.41 -4.98 0.64
CA HIS A 378 -2.18 -5.31 -0.07
C HIS A 378 -1.37 -6.40 0.65
N ARG A 379 -1.31 -6.37 1.99
CA ARG A 379 -0.70 -7.46 2.79
C ARG A 379 -1.43 -8.78 2.57
N ALA A 380 -2.76 -8.77 2.63
CA ALA A 380 -3.57 -9.97 2.40
C ALA A 380 -3.33 -10.53 0.98
N ALA A 381 -3.29 -9.66 -0.04
CA ALA A 381 -3.03 -10.02 -1.43
C ALA A 381 -1.63 -10.62 -1.63
N ALA A 382 -0.59 -9.96 -1.11
CA ALA A 382 0.78 -10.42 -1.22
C ALA A 382 0.99 -11.78 -0.53
N ASN A 383 0.41 -11.96 0.66
CA ASN A 383 0.47 -13.23 1.39
C ASN A 383 -0.24 -14.35 0.63
N ALA A 384 -1.44 -14.11 0.11
CA ALA A 384 -2.18 -15.12 -0.66
C ALA A 384 -1.42 -15.52 -1.94
N ALA A 385 -0.84 -14.54 -2.66
CA ALA A 385 -0.04 -14.80 -3.85
C ALA A 385 1.24 -15.59 -3.54
N HIS A 386 1.91 -15.28 -2.42
CA HIS A 386 3.07 -16.03 -1.95
C HIS A 386 2.72 -17.47 -1.57
N GLU A 387 1.62 -17.67 -0.84
CA GLU A 387 1.12 -19.00 -0.44
C GLU A 387 0.70 -19.84 -1.65
N ALA A 388 0.14 -19.20 -2.67
CA ALA A 388 -0.18 -19.84 -3.96
C ALA A 388 1.04 -20.06 -4.86
N LYS A 389 2.24 -19.66 -4.43
CA LYS A 389 3.49 -19.75 -5.20
C LYS A 389 3.40 -19.09 -6.58
N PHE A 390 2.81 -17.91 -6.65
CA PHE A 390 2.73 -17.16 -7.90
C PHE A 390 4.12 -16.75 -8.38
N SER A 391 4.29 -16.67 -9.71
CA SER A 391 5.46 -16.03 -10.31
C SER A 391 5.47 -14.53 -9.99
N GLU A 392 6.64 -13.88 -10.10
CA GLU A 392 6.78 -12.43 -9.88
C GLU A 392 5.77 -11.62 -10.70
N ILE A 393 5.60 -11.95 -11.97
CA ILE A 393 4.66 -11.23 -12.84
C ILE A 393 3.20 -11.48 -12.44
N LYS A 394 2.85 -12.67 -11.98
CA LYS A 394 1.50 -12.98 -11.52
C LYS A 394 1.18 -12.32 -10.19
N MET A 395 2.17 -12.22 -9.30
CA MET A 395 2.07 -11.44 -8.06
C MET A 395 1.91 -9.96 -8.37
N ALA A 396 2.71 -9.39 -9.26
CA ALA A 396 2.60 -7.99 -9.67
C ALA A 396 1.23 -7.68 -10.30
N ARG A 397 0.71 -8.59 -11.15
CA ARG A 397 -0.66 -8.49 -11.69
C ARG A 397 -1.72 -8.44 -10.59
N THR A 398 -1.60 -9.34 -9.62
CA THR A 398 -2.51 -9.39 -8.46
C THR A 398 -2.53 -8.07 -7.70
N LEU A 399 -1.34 -7.55 -7.36
CA LEU A 399 -1.22 -6.30 -6.62
C LEU A 399 -1.65 -5.08 -7.46
N ALA A 400 -1.45 -5.09 -8.78
CA ALA A 400 -1.91 -4.02 -9.66
C ALA A 400 -3.44 -3.98 -9.77
N LEU A 401 -4.11 -5.14 -9.85
CA LEU A 401 -5.57 -5.21 -9.85
C LEU A 401 -6.15 -4.76 -8.50
N VAL A 402 -5.60 -5.23 -7.39
CA VAL A 402 -6.04 -4.81 -6.04
C VAL A 402 -5.75 -3.33 -5.82
N GLY A 403 -4.54 -2.85 -6.11
CA GLY A 403 -4.14 -1.46 -5.88
C GLY A 403 -4.95 -0.47 -6.71
N THR A 404 -5.21 -0.76 -7.99
CA THR A 404 -6.04 0.11 -8.83
C THR A 404 -7.51 0.09 -8.38
N ALA A 405 -8.06 -1.06 -7.96
CA ALA A 405 -9.40 -1.14 -7.39
C ALA A 405 -9.51 -0.33 -6.09
N GLU A 406 -8.52 -0.40 -5.20
CA GLU A 406 -8.53 0.36 -3.95
C GLU A 406 -8.35 1.87 -4.17
N MET A 407 -7.49 2.30 -5.09
CA MET A 407 -7.38 3.72 -5.42
C MET A 407 -8.70 4.26 -5.97
N ASP A 408 -9.34 3.52 -6.88
CA ASP A 408 -10.64 3.88 -7.44
C ASP A 408 -11.73 3.89 -6.36
N ALA A 409 -11.69 2.94 -5.41
CA ALA A 409 -12.58 2.90 -4.26
C ALA A 409 -12.39 4.11 -3.34
N GLY A 410 -11.16 4.52 -3.11
CA GLY A 410 -10.85 5.75 -2.37
C GLY A 410 -11.39 7.00 -3.05
N ILE A 411 -11.17 7.13 -4.37
CA ILE A 411 -11.67 8.26 -5.17
C ILE A 411 -13.21 8.31 -5.11
N ALA A 412 -13.88 7.19 -5.36
CA ALA A 412 -15.33 7.12 -5.37
C ALA A 412 -15.95 7.35 -3.97
N CYS A 413 -15.31 6.81 -2.93
CA CYS A 413 -15.72 7.04 -1.55
C CYS A 413 -15.58 8.52 -1.17
N TRP A 414 -14.44 9.17 -1.50
CA TRP A 414 -14.23 10.60 -1.21
C TRP A 414 -15.14 11.50 -2.02
N GLU A 415 -15.40 11.17 -3.27
CA GLU A 415 -16.41 11.86 -4.09
C GLU A 415 -17.78 11.83 -3.40
N THR A 416 -18.24 10.67 -2.96
CA THR A 416 -19.50 10.49 -2.25
C THR A 416 -19.52 11.24 -0.91
N LYS A 417 -18.43 11.17 -0.14
CA LYS A 417 -18.30 11.86 1.16
C LYS A 417 -18.48 13.37 1.03
N TYR A 418 -17.81 13.98 0.09
CA TYR A 418 -17.85 15.43 -0.09
C TYR A 418 -19.03 15.90 -0.95
N TYR A 419 -19.67 14.99 -1.69
CA TYR A 419 -20.94 15.27 -2.35
C TYR A 419 -22.10 15.40 -1.35
N TYR A 420 -22.21 14.47 -0.37
CA TYR A 420 -23.27 14.50 0.63
C TYR A 420 -22.88 15.23 1.93
N TYR A 421 -21.63 15.28 2.27
CA TYR A 421 -21.08 15.99 3.43
C TYR A 421 -21.76 15.65 4.77
N THR A 422 -22.10 14.38 5.01
CA THR A 422 -22.94 13.93 6.14
C THR A 422 -22.21 13.95 7.47
N PRO A 423 -22.93 14.21 8.58
CA PRO A 423 -22.36 14.25 9.93
C PRO A 423 -21.94 12.87 10.42
N ARG A 424 -21.02 12.84 11.37
CA ARG A 424 -20.63 11.61 12.08
C ARG A 424 -21.43 11.44 13.37
N PRO A 425 -21.53 10.20 13.89
CA PRO A 425 -22.24 9.92 15.16
C PRO A 425 -21.77 10.77 16.34
N GLN A 426 -20.49 11.21 16.35
CA GLN A 426 -19.92 12.07 17.39
C GLN A 426 -20.59 13.43 17.51
N GLN A 427 -21.14 13.96 16.41
CA GLN A 427 -21.90 15.21 16.45
C GLN A 427 -23.21 15.10 17.25
N PHE A 428 -23.64 13.85 17.53
CA PHE A 428 -24.85 13.54 18.31
C PHE A 428 -24.53 12.87 19.67
N GLY A 429 -23.33 13.17 20.21
CA GLY A 429 -22.94 12.81 21.57
C GLY A 429 -22.36 11.41 21.75
N LEU A 430 -22.12 10.66 20.67
CA LEU A 430 -21.42 9.37 20.77
C LEU A 430 -19.91 9.58 20.94
N LYS A 431 -19.28 8.67 21.68
CA LYS A 431 -17.83 8.64 21.90
C LYS A 431 -17.22 7.52 21.08
N THR A 432 -16.21 7.83 20.26
CA THR A 432 -15.52 6.79 19.50
C THR A 432 -14.65 5.92 20.40
N SER A 433 -14.56 4.63 20.07
CA SER A 433 -13.62 3.69 20.68
C SER A 433 -12.34 3.50 19.85
N VAL A 434 -12.26 4.15 18.68
CA VAL A 434 -11.12 4.17 17.76
C VAL A 434 -10.79 5.60 17.37
N GLY A 435 -9.72 5.84 16.61
CA GLY A 435 -9.38 7.18 16.13
C GLY A 435 -10.53 7.86 15.38
N LEU A 436 -10.75 9.16 15.62
CA LEU A 436 -11.80 9.92 14.96
C LEU A 436 -11.35 10.37 13.56
N PRO A 437 -12.06 9.96 12.50
CA PRO A 437 -11.70 10.40 11.15
C PRO A 437 -12.09 11.87 10.89
N ASN A 438 -11.17 12.63 10.29
CA ASN A 438 -11.37 14.05 10.00
C ASN A 438 -11.94 14.31 8.60
N PHE A 439 -13.09 13.71 8.31
CA PHE A 439 -13.83 13.83 7.04
C PHE A 439 -15.28 13.31 7.21
N PRO A 440 -16.21 13.67 6.28
CA PRO A 440 -17.62 13.27 6.35
C PRO A 440 -17.85 11.76 6.47
N SER A 441 -19.02 11.36 7.01
CA SER A 441 -19.29 9.96 7.34
C SER A 441 -19.54 9.08 6.11
N TYR A 442 -20.57 9.37 5.34
CA TYR A 442 -21.13 8.52 4.27
C TYR A 442 -20.32 8.61 2.96
N THR A 443 -19.92 7.51 2.34
CA THR A 443 -19.97 6.11 2.77
C THR A 443 -18.75 5.76 3.63
N SER A 444 -18.78 4.57 4.32
CA SER A 444 -17.64 4.10 5.09
C SER A 444 -16.44 3.80 4.19
N GLY A 445 -15.28 4.44 4.46
CA GLY A 445 -14.04 4.18 3.72
C GLY A 445 -13.57 2.73 3.87
N HIS A 446 -13.56 2.20 5.10
CA HIS A 446 -13.20 0.80 5.36
C HIS A 446 -14.08 -0.18 4.56
N SER A 447 -15.39 0.04 4.52
CA SER A 447 -16.32 -0.80 3.77
C SER A 447 -16.02 -0.75 2.27
N THR A 448 -15.78 0.46 1.72
CA THR A 448 -15.56 0.65 0.28
C THR A 448 -14.23 0.06 -0.17
N PHE A 449 -13.13 0.33 0.54
CA PHE A 449 -11.82 -0.27 0.26
C PHE A 449 -11.87 -1.80 0.38
N SER A 450 -12.40 -2.29 1.50
CA SER A 450 -12.42 -3.73 1.79
C SER A 450 -13.26 -4.51 0.79
N ALA A 451 -14.42 -3.99 0.39
CA ALA A 451 -15.25 -4.67 -0.60
C ALA A 451 -14.60 -4.68 -1.99
N ALA A 452 -13.94 -3.58 -2.40
CA ALA A 452 -13.24 -3.53 -3.68
C ALA A 452 -12.08 -4.56 -3.72
N ALA A 453 -11.24 -4.57 -2.69
CA ALA A 453 -10.12 -5.51 -2.58
C ALA A 453 -10.59 -6.97 -2.48
N ALA A 454 -11.56 -7.27 -1.61
CA ALA A 454 -12.09 -8.62 -1.45
C ALA A 454 -12.74 -9.15 -2.72
N THR A 455 -13.44 -8.31 -3.47
CA THR A 455 -14.04 -8.68 -4.77
C THR A 455 -12.98 -9.10 -5.78
N VAL A 456 -11.88 -8.34 -5.88
CA VAL A 456 -10.75 -8.68 -6.76
C VAL A 456 -10.04 -9.96 -6.27
N LEU A 457 -9.81 -10.08 -4.96
CA LEU A 457 -9.12 -11.25 -4.39
C LEU A 457 -9.96 -12.52 -4.51
N ALA A 458 -11.28 -12.44 -4.34
CA ALA A 458 -12.19 -13.56 -4.57
C ALA A 458 -12.18 -14.05 -6.03
N TYR A 459 -11.99 -13.14 -6.98
CA TYR A 459 -11.81 -13.50 -8.40
C TYR A 459 -10.46 -14.20 -8.65
N ILE A 460 -9.37 -13.71 -8.05
CA ILE A 460 -8.02 -14.27 -8.27
C ILE A 460 -7.82 -15.59 -7.50
N PHE A 461 -8.41 -15.71 -6.31
CA PHE A 461 -8.31 -16.85 -5.41
C PHE A 461 -9.71 -17.39 -5.07
N PRO A 462 -10.39 -18.05 -6.02
CA PRO A 462 -11.78 -18.50 -5.82
C PRO A 462 -11.94 -19.44 -4.63
N ASP A 463 -10.92 -20.25 -4.32
CA ASP A 463 -10.91 -21.15 -3.16
C ASP A 463 -10.87 -20.42 -1.81
N GLN A 464 -10.50 -19.13 -1.80
CA GLN A 464 -10.45 -18.27 -0.62
C GLN A 464 -11.53 -17.15 -0.66
N ALA A 465 -12.46 -17.21 -1.61
CA ALA A 465 -13.47 -16.17 -1.81
C ALA A 465 -14.28 -15.88 -0.54
N ASP A 466 -14.75 -16.91 0.14
CA ASP A 466 -15.53 -16.76 1.38
C ASP A 466 -14.72 -16.09 2.49
N LYS A 467 -13.43 -16.42 2.61
CA LYS A 467 -12.52 -15.79 3.58
C LYS A 467 -12.39 -14.27 3.32
N PHE A 468 -12.12 -13.86 2.08
CA PHE A 468 -11.97 -12.43 1.77
C PHE A 468 -13.28 -11.67 1.94
N ASN A 469 -14.41 -12.25 1.54
CA ASN A 469 -15.73 -11.66 1.72
C ASN A 469 -16.07 -11.51 3.22
N ALA A 470 -15.80 -12.53 4.05
CA ALA A 470 -16.00 -12.45 5.48
C ALA A 470 -15.13 -11.37 6.14
N GLN A 471 -13.87 -11.23 5.73
CA GLN A 471 -12.98 -10.17 6.19
C GLN A 471 -13.49 -8.78 5.82
N ALA A 472 -14.03 -8.59 4.61
CA ALA A 472 -14.62 -7.31 4.20
C ALA A 472 -15.87 -6.97 5.03
N GLN A 473 -16.70 -7.96 5.35
CA GLN A 473 -17.85 -7.78 6.25
C GLN A 473 -17.40 -7.43 7.68
N GLU A 474 -16.37 -8.09 8.21
CA GLU A 474 -15.82 -7.79 9.54
C GLU A 474 -15.20 -6.39 9.58
N ALA A 475 -14.43 -6.00 8.55
CA ALA A 475 -13.90 -4.65 8.42
C ALA A 475 -15.00 -3.59 8.37
N SER A 476 -16.10 -3.87 7.71
CA SER A 476 -17.26 -3.00 7.62
C SER A 476 -17.97 -2.83 8.97
N VAL A 477 -18.37 -3.92 9.61
CA VAL A 477 -19.08 -3.89 10.91
C VAL A 477 -18.20 -3.33 12.03
N SER A 478 -16.89 -3.46 11.92
CA SER A 478 -15.93 -2.87 12.87
C SER A 478 -16.11 -1.36 13.05
N ARG A 479 -16.60 -0.66 12.03
CA ARG A 479 -16.84 0.79 12.07
C ARG A 479 -18.08 1.16 12.86
N ILE A 480 -19.08 0.29 12.87
CA ILE A 480 -20.27 0.38 13.73
C ILE A 480 -19.81 0.14 15.18
N TYR A 481 -19.02 -0.89 15.42
CA TYR A 481 -18.44 -1.16 16.75
C TYR A 481 -17.48 -0.07 17.23
N GLY A 482 -16.76 0.58 16.32
CA GLY A 482 -15.93 1.75 16.60
C GLY A 482 -16.73 3.04 16.81
N LEU A 483 -18.05 3.01 16.60
CA LEU A 483 -19.00 4.13 16.79
C LEU A 483 -18.71 5.34 15.88
N ILE A 484 -18.08 5.15 14.72
CA ILE A 484 -17.67 6.22 13.81
C ILE A 484 -18.46 6.26 12.50
N HIS A 485 -19.36 5.31 12.30
CA HIS A 485 -20.23 5.20 11.12
C HIS A 485 -21.60 4.67 11.49
N TYR A 486 -22.61 5.10 10.75
CA TYR A 486 -23.94 4.51 10.76
C TYR A 486 -23.97 3.21 9.94
N ARG A 487 -24.99 2.37 10.15
CA ARG A 487 -25.14 1.10 9.42
C ARG A 487 -25.26 1.32 7.91
N ILE A 488 -26.05 2.31 7.49
CA ILE A 488 -26.19 2.67 6.07
C ILE A 488 -24.86 3.05 5.42
N ASP A 489 -23.96 3.74 6.14
CA ASP A 489 -22.63 4.09 5.63
C ASP A 489 -21.83 2.84 5.27
N CYS A 490 -21.94 1.81 6.12
CA CYS A 490 -21.22 0.55 6.00
C CYS A 490 -21.81 -0.32 4.90
N GLU A 491 -23.12 -0.53 4.89
CA GLU A 491 -23.80 -1.41 3.93
C GLU A 491 -23.69 -0.88 2.49
N LEU A 492 -23.92 0.43 2.29
CA LEU A 492 -23.77 1.03 0.98
C LEU A 492 -22.30 1.20 0.58
N GLY A 493 -21.39 1.33 1.56
CA GLY A 493 -19.95 1.29 1.30
C GLY A 493 -19.50 -0.07 0.75
N LEU A 494 -20.00 -1.19 1.30
CA LEU A 494 -19.73 -2.53 0.77
C LEU A 494 -20.25 -2.71 -0.67
N LYS A 495 -21.50 -2.30 -0.93
CA LYS A 495 -22.09 -2.38 -2.27
C LYS A 495 -21.31 -1.53 -3.26
N HIS A 496 -20.92 -0.32 -2.88
CA HIS A 496 -20.14 0.59 -3.70
C HIS A 496 -18.76 0.00 -4.04
N GLY A 497 -18.03 -0.48 -3.02
CA GLY A 497 -16.73 -1.11 -3.23
C GLY A 497 -16.80 -2.35 -4.12
N LYS A 498 -17.85 -3.18 -3.98
CA LYS A 498 -18.04 -4.34 -4.85
C LYS A 498 -18.17 -3.94 -6.32
N VAL A 499 -19.01 -2.95 -6.64
CA VAL A 499 -19.16 -2.45 -8.02
C VAL A 499 -17.82 -1.97 -8.57
N ILE A 500 -17.01 -1.28 -7.75
CA ILE A 500 -15.69 -0.80 -8.16
C ILE A 500 -14.72 -1.96 -8.40
N GLY A 501 -14.72 -2.98 -7.54
CA GLY A 501 -13.95 -4.21 -7.72
C GLY A 501 -14.31 -4.94 -9.03
N ASP A 502 -15.59 -4.95 -9.42
CA ASP A 502 -16.05 -5.56 -10.66
C ASP A 502 -15.45 -4.88 -11.92
N TYR A 503 -15.19 -3.55 -11.89
CA TYR A 503 -14.47 -2.87 -12.98
C TYR A 503 -13.00 -3.33 -13.09
N ALA A 504 -12.31 -3.50 -11.97
CA ALA A 504 -10.95 -4.04 -11.97
C ALA A 504 -10.92 -5.50 -12.46
N ILE A 505 -11.91 -6.31 -12.08
CA ILE A 505 -12.07 -7.68 -12.60
C ILE A 505 -12.32 -7.67 -14.13
N ALA A 506 -13.15 -6.76 -14.63
CA ALA A 506 -13.39 -6.64 -16.08
C ALA A 506 -12.08 -6.36 -16.83
N ARG A 507 -11.21 -5.51 -16.27
CA ARG A 507 -9.85 -5.31 -16.80
C ARG A 507 -9.03 -6.60 -16.72
N GLY A 508 -9.00 -7.28 -15.57
CA GLY A 508 -8.25 -8.51 -15.38
C GLY A 508 -8.67 -9.63 -16.35
N LYS A 509 -9.95 -9.73 -16.67
CA LYS A 509 -10.46 -10.67 -17.68
C LYS A 509 -10.04 -10.33 -19.12
N ALA A 510 -9.73 -9.06 -19.37
CA ALA A 510 -9.37 -8.54 -20.69
C ALA A 510 -7.86 -8.37 -20.90
N ASP A 511 -7.01 -8.76 -19.92
CA ASP A 511 -5.57 -8.53 -19.96
C ASP A 511 -4.76 -9.62 -20.65
N GLY A 512 -5.40 -10.72 -21.05
CA GLY A 512 -4.74 -11.81 -21.77
C GLY A 512 -4.06 -12.85 -20.87
N SER A 513 -4.19 -12.75 -19.55
CA SER A 513 -3.60 -13.72 -18.61
C SER A 513 -4.30 -15.07 -18.59
N GLY A 514 -5.56 -15.13 -19.02
CA GLY A 514 -6.39 -16.35 -19.00
C GLY A 514 -6.88 -16.75 -17.60
N LEU A 515 -6.89 -15.81 -16.64
CA LEU A 515 -7.39 -15.98 -15.28
C LEU A 515 -8.78 -15.37 -15.14
#